data_a839ac0892242ad20eb8ae80fc6756c3
#
_entry.id   a839ac0892242ad20eb8ae80fc6756c3
#
_cell.length_a   1.000
_cell.length_b   1.000
_cell.length_c   1.000
_cell.angle_alpha   90.00
_cell.angle_beta   90.00
_cell.angle_gamma   90.00
#
_symmetry.space_group_name_H-M   'P 1'
#
loop_
_entity.id
_entity.type
_entity.pdbx_description
1 polymer ?
#
loop_
_entity_poly.entity_id
_entity_poly.type
_entity_poly.pdbx_seq_one_letter_code
_entity_poly.pdbx_strand_id
1 'polypeptide(L)'
;MTLRNVLVAIALALAVAPTLAQGPAFTPPAERPADYPAGPGREETFRSCTPCHGFKIVAQQGQSRRQWDETLDFMTQRHNMPRLEGTDRKIVLDYLEASFPPRTSPRGFQNPFQR
;
A
#
# COMPACT_ATOMS: atom_id res chain seq x y z
N MET A 1 -12.46 -55.50 -18.92
CA MET A 1 -11.51 -54.46 -18.45
C MET A 1 -10.88 -54.99 -17.18
N THR A 2 -9.58 -55.17 -17.13
CA THR A 2 -8.91 -55.68 -15.94
C THR A 2 -8.63 -54.54 -14.96
N LEU A 3 -8.68 -54.81 -13.66
CA LEU A 3 -8.42 -53.86 -12.59
C LEU A 3 -7.14 -53.03 -12.83
N ARG A 4 -6.13 -53.68 -13.42
CA ARG A 4 -4.88 -53.03 -13.80
C ARG A 4 -5.04 -51.91 -14.83
N ASN A 5 -5.94 -52.05 -15.81
CA ASN A 5 -6.18 -51.01 -16.84
C ASN A 5 -6.94 -49.84 -16.28
N VAL A 6 -7.83 -50.05 -15.30
CA VAL A 6 -8.56 -48.99 -14.60
C VAL A 6 -7.59 -48.17 -13.71
N LEU A 7 -6.70 -48.81 -12.99
CA LEU A 7 -5.70 -48.14 -12.17
C LEU A 7 -4.70 -47.31 -12.98
N VAL A 8 -4.28 -47.79 -14.14
CA VAL A 8 -3.39 -47.04 -15.06
C VAL A 8 -4.11 -45.83 -15.62
N ALA A 9 -5.40 -45.94 -16.00
CA ALA A 9 -6.19 -44.81 -16.49
C ALA A 9 -6.38 -43.73 -15.43
N ILE A 10 -6.61 -44.12 -14.17
CA ILE A 10 -6.74 -43.17 -13.04
C ILE A 10 -5.41 -42.47 -12.74
N ALA A 11 -4.30 -43.21 -12.79
CA ALA A 11 -2.96 -42.61 -12.58
C ALA A 11 -2.58 -41.61 -13.67
N LEU A 12 -2.94 -41.86 -14.93
CA LEU A 12 -2.72 -40.91 -16.03
C LEU A 12 -3.62 -39.67 -15.91
N ALA A 13 -4.86 -39.83 -15.44
CA ALA A 13 -5.77 -38.70 -15.25
C ALA A 13 -5.33 -37.75 -14.12
N LEU A 14 -4.67 -38.25 -13.08
CA LEU A 14 -4.13 -37.45 -11.96
C LEU A 14 -2.81 -36.74 -12.31
N ALA A 15 -2.12 -37.15 -13.38
CA ALA A 15 -0.87 -36.52 -13.82
C ALA A 15 -1.07 -35.24 -14.65
N VAL A 16 -2.30 -34.93 -15.06
CA VAL A 16 -2.65 -33.65 -15.71
C VAL A 16 -3.03 -32.64 -14.64
N ALA A 17 -2.04 -32.23 -13.85
CA ALA A 17 -2.22 -31.07 -12.98
C ALA A 17 -2.47 -29.83 -13.85
N PRO A 18 -3.47 -29.00 -13.54
CA PRO A 18 -3.72 -27.79 -14.29
C PRO A 18 -2.58 -26.77 -14.01
N THR A 19 -1.61 -26.73 -14.89
CA THR A 19 -0.57 -25.70 -14.95
C THR A 19 -1.10 -24.38 -15.55
N LEU A 20 -2.41 -24.17 -15.60
CA LEU A 20 -3.03 -23.10 -16.37
C LEU A 20 -3.38 -21.82 -15.57
N ALA A 21 -2.96 -21.72 -14.31
CA ALA A 21 -3.40 -20.60 -13.48
C ALA A 21 -2.29 -19.63 -13.02
N GLN A 22 -1.10 -19.71 -13.61
CA GLN A 22 -0.06 -18.73 -13.32
C GLN A 22 0.20 -17.89 -14.57
N GLY A 23 -0.72 -16.94 -14.83
CA GLY A 23 -0.37 -15.79 -15.67
C GLY A 23 0.84 -15.06 -15.07
N PRO A 24 1.58 -14.27 -15.87
CA PRO A 24 2.71 -13.51 -15.36
C PRO A 24 2.26 -12.72 -14.14
N ALA A 25 2.92 -12.92 -12.99
CA ALA A 25 2.62 -12.19 -11.78
C ALA A 25 2.80 -10.69 -12.07
N PHE A 26 1.74 -9.91 -11.87
CA PHE A 26 1.82 -8.47 -12.01
C PHE A 26 2.78 -7.95 -10.95
N THR A 27 3.93 -7.45 -11.39
CA THR A 27 4.88 -6.75 -10.52
C THR A 27 4.68 -5.26 -10.75
N PRO A 28 4.13 -4.52 -9.78
CA PRO A 28 4.00 -3.08 -9.90
C PRO A 28 5.37 -2.44 -10.16
N PRO A 29 5.46 -1.36 -10.94
CA PRO A 29 6.70 -0.59 -11.08
C PRO A 29 7.21 -0.15 -9.70
N ALA A 30 8.51 -0.22 -9.50
CA ALA A 30 9.13 0.29 -8.27
C ALA A 30 8.90 1.79 -8.15
N GLU A 31 8.30 2.21 -7.05
CA GLU A 31 8.07 3.63 -6.74
C GLU A 31 9.39 4.31 -6.34
N ARG A 32 9.54 5.56 -6.68
CA ARG A 32 10.71 6.39 -6.35
C ARG A 32 10.24 7.70 -5.72
N PRO A 33 11.04 8.32 -4.84
CA PRO A 33 10.71 9.63 -4.29
C PRO A 33 10.35 10.67 -5.36
N ALA A 34 11.04 10.65 -6.50
CA ALA A 34 10.82 11.58 -7.61
C ALA A 34 9.42 11.45 -8.28
N ASP A 35 8.69 10.37 -8.03
CA ASP A 35 7.33 10.16 -8.54
C ASP A 35 6.29 10.97 -7.74
N TYR A 36 6.70 11.65 -6.67
CA TYR A 36 5.85 12.42 -5.73
C TYR A 36 6.25 13.89 -5.67
N PRO A 37 5.39 14.78 -5.13
CA PRO A 37 5.65 16.21 -5.10
C PRO A 37 7.02 16.55 -4.55
N ALA A 38 7.73 17.44 -5.24
CA ALA A 38 9.02 17.93 -4.77
C ALA A 38 8.84 18.82 -3.53
N GLY A 39 9.72 18.68 -2.55
CA GLY A 39 9.69 19.49 -1.35
C GLY A 39 10.65 18.98 -0.28
N PRO A 40 10.97 19.82 0.71
CA PRO A 40 11.80 19.39 1.85
C PRO A 40 11.14 18.20 2.56
N GLY A 41 11.94 17.20 2.93
CA GLY A 41 11.46 16.02 3.63
C GLY A 41 10.89 14.89 2.75
N ARG A 42 10.86 15.06 1.40
CA ARG A 42 10.37 14.02 0.49
C ARG A 42 11.11 12.70 0.65
N GLU A 43 12.43 12.74 0.63
CA GLU A 43 13.28 11.55 0.70
C GLU A 43 13.16 10.86 2.06
N GLU A 44 13.16 11.64 3.13
CA GLU A 44 13.00 11.15 4.51
C GLU A 44 11.65 10.49 4.70
N THR A 45 10.59 11.13 4.23
CA THR A 45 9.22 10.61 4.32
C THR A 45 9.07 9.34 3.50
N PHE A 46 9.56 9.33 2.26
CA PHE A 46 9.51 8.15 1.41
C PHE A 46 10.23 6.96 2.07
N ARG A 47 11.46 7.17 2.55
CA ARG A 47 12.24 6.13 3.24
C ARG A 47 11.58 5.62 4.51
N SER A 48 10.89 6.48 5.26
CA SER A 48 10.20 6.08 6.50
C SER A 48 8.93 5.27 6.24
N CYS A 49 8.24 5.49 5.12
CA CYS A 49 6.94 4.88 4.83
C CYS A 49 7.02 3.61 3.97
N THR A 50 8.07 3.43 3.16
CA THR A 50 8.14 2.37 2.14
C THR A 50 8.68 1.01 2.57
N PRO A 51 9.24 0.78 3.78
CA PRO A 51 9.69 -0.55 4.17
C PRO A 51 8.59 -1.62 4.23
N CYS A 52 7.32 -1.21 4.40
CA CYS A 52 6.20 -2.13 4.61
C CYS A 52 5.17 -2.11 3.48
N HIS A 53 5.02 -1.00 2.77
CA HIS A 53 4.01 -0.81 1.70
C HIS A 53 4.46 0.26 0.71
N GLY A 54 3.83 0.31 -0.47
CA GLY A 54 4.10 1.35 -1.46
C GLY A 54 3.67 2.74 -0.96
N PHE A 55 4.39 3.78 -1.37
CA PHE A 55 4.12 5.16 -0.97
C PHE A 55 2.80 5.70 -1.56
N LYS A 56 2.32 5.12 -2.63
CA LYS A 56 1.04 5.46 -3.24
C LYS A 56 -0.12 5.39 -2.24
N ILE A 57 -0.09 4.47 -1.29
CA ILE A 57 -1.10 4.36 -0.23
C ILE A 57 -1.10 5.62 0.64
N VAL A 58 0.07 6.13 0.99
CA VAL A 58 0.25 7.39 1.75
C VAL A 58 -0.27 8.57 0.94
N ALA A 59 0.20 8.70 -0.30
CA ALA A 59 -0.15 9.80 -1.20
C ALA A 59 -1.66 9.93 -1.49
N GLN A 60 -2.40 8.84 -1.35
CA GLN A 60 -3.85 8.81 -1.57
C GLN A 60 -4.67 9.28 -0.38
N GLN A 61 -4.10 9.43 0.81
CA GLN A 61 -4.87 9.72 2.03
C GLN A 61 -5.38 11.17 2.07
N GLY A 62 -4.52 12.15 1.98
CA GLY A 62 -4.90 13.56 2.09
C GLY A 62 -5.46 13.88 3.47
N GLN A 63 -4.59 14.27 4.42
CA GLN A 63 -4.93 14.48 5.82
C GLN A 63 -4.42 15.83 6.34
N SER A 64 -5.04 16.33 7.41
CA SER A 64 -4.49 17.46 8.17
C SER A 64 -3.24 17.02 8.95
N ARG A 65 -2.42 17.98 9.36
CA ARG A 65 -1.23 17.71 10.19
C ARG A 65 -1.54 16.85 11.41
N ARG A 66 -2.63 17.14 12.13
CA ARG A 66 -3.05 16.35 13.29
C ARG A 66 -3.37 14.90 12.91
N GLN A 67 -4.09 14.71 11.82
CA GLN A 67 -4.42 13.35 11.35
C GLN A 67 -3.17 12.58 10.88
N TRP A 68 -2.21 13.26 10.25
CA TRP A 68 -0.91 12.66 9.90
C TRP A 68 -0.15 12.25 11.15
N ASP A 69 -0.14 13.09 12.18
CA ASP A 69 0.51 12.81 13.46
C ASP A 69 -0.10 11.58 14.15
N GLU A 70 -1.43 11.50 14.20
CA GLU A 70 -2.17 10.34 14.70
C GLU A 70 -1.90 9.07 13.85
N THR A 71 -1.74 9.22 12.53
CA THR A 71 -1.39 8.13 11.62
C THR A 71 0.02 7.58 11.89
N LEU A 72 1.00 8.44 12.15
CA LEU A 72 2.36 7.99 12.53
C LEU A 72 2.34 7.20 13.83
N ASP A 73 1.56 7.65 14.82
CA ASP A 73 1.40 6.90 16.08
C ASP A 73 0.71 5.55 15.86
N PHE A 74 -0.31 5.50 15.02
CA PHE A 74 -0.99 4.26 14.66
C PHE A 74 -0.03 3.28 13.95
N MET A 75 0.79 3.75 12.99
CA MET A 75 1.78 2.91 12.32
C MET A 75 2.82 2.38 13.30
N THR A 76 3.25 3.17 14.26
CA THR A 76 4.18 2.75 15.31
C THR A 76 3.55 1.70 16.23
N GLN A 77 2.32 1.91 16.68
CA GLN A 77 1.67 1.05 17.68
C GLN A 77 1.13 -0.25 17.10
N ARG A 78 0.69 -0.26 15.85
CA ARG A 78 -0.01 -1.38 15.21
C ARG A 78 0.80 -2.11 14.15
N HIS A 79 1.77 -1.44 13.54
CA HIS A 79 2.51 -1.96 12.40
C HIS A 79 4.03 -1.97 12.59
N ASN A 80 4.50 -1.80 13.81
CA ASN A 80 5.92 -1.83 14.17
C ASN A 80 6.79 -0.83 13.39
N MET A 81 6.22 0.27 12.92
CA MET A 81 7.00 1.35 12.35
C MET A 81 7.93 1.92 13.43
N PRO A 82 9.23 2.12 13.16
CA PRO A 82 10.11 2.81 14.09
C PRO A 82 9.52 4.16 14.50
N ARG A 83 9.54 4.47 15.80
CA ARG A 83 9.01 5.74 16.29
C ARG A 83 9.84 6.90 15.75
N LEU A 84 9.18 7.81 15.08
CA LEU A 84 9.79 9.08 14.68
C LEU A 84 9.62 10.10 15.79
N GLU A 85 10.70 10.78 16.16
CA GLU A 85 10.72 11.78 17.23
C GLU A 85 11.48 13.04 16.80
N GLY A 86 11.28 14.15 17.52
CA GLY A 86 12.03 15.38 17.34
C GLY A 86 12.02 15.89 15.89
N THR A 87 13.20 16.11 15.36
CA THR A 87 13.41 16.68 14.02
C THR A 87 12.89 15.75 12.91
N ASP A 88 13.10 14.46 13.02
CA ASP A 88 12.68 13.50 11.98
C ASP A 88 11.15 13.47 11.86
N ARG A 89 10.45 13.45 12.99
CA ARG A 89 8.97 13.53 13.00
C ARG A 89 8.47 14.83 12.40
N LYS A 90 9.13 15.94 12.74
CA LYS A 90 8.78 17.26 12.19
C LYS A 90 8.96 17.29 10.67
N ILE A 91 10.08 16.83 10.13
CA ILE A 91 10.37 16.80 8.69
C ILE A 91 9.29 16.00 7.94
N VAL A 92 8.96 14.81 8.45
CA VAL A 92 7.94 13.95 7.84
C VAL A 92 6.57 14.61 7.85
N LEU A 93 6.16 15.18 8.99
CA LEU A 93 4.86 15.87 9.12
C LEU A 93 4.77 17.12 8.24
N ASP A 94 5.83 17.92 8.15
CA ASP A 94 5.86 19.11 7.31
C ASP A 94 5.69 18.74 5.83
N TYR A 95 6.36 17.69 5.36
CA TYR A 95 6.22 17.22 3.99
C TYR A 95 4.83 16.65 3.71
N LEU A 96 4.29 15.81 4.60
CA LEU A 96 2.98 15.19 4.43
C LEU A 96 1.85 16.24 4.40
N GLU A 97 1.90 17.22 5.31
CA GLU A 97 0.91 18.32 5.34
C GLU A 97 0.96 19.17 4.08
N ALA A 98 2.17 19.52 3.61
CA ALA A 98 2.34 20.36 2.44
C ALA A 98 1.98 19.63 1.12
N SER A 99 2.33 18.34 1.00
CA SER A 99 2.21 17.59 -0.24
C SER A 99 0.88 16.84 -0.37
N PHE A 100 0.27 16.46 0.75
CA PHE A 100 -0.97 15.65 0.78
C PHE A 100 -1.97 16.22 1.80
N PRO A 101 -2.44 17.48 1.60
CA PRO A 101 -3.43 18.10 2.47
C PRO A 101 -4.80 17.42 2.36
N PRO A 102 -5.73 17.68 3.29
CA PRO A 102 -7.10 17.21 3.22
C PRO A 102 -7.74 17.56 1.87
N ARG A 103 -8.41 16.61 1.28
CA ARG A 103 -9.18 16.86 0.06
C ARG A 103 -10.47 17.58 0.42
N THR A 104 -10.67 18.75 -0.14
CA THR A 104 -11.96 19.43 -0.05
C THR A 104 -12.96 18.70 -0.94
N SER A 105 -14.12 18.32 -0.39
CA SER A 105 -15.21 17.82 -1.22
C SER A 105 -15.59 18.88 -2.26
N PRO A 106 -15.88 18.47 -3.51
CA PRO A 106 -16.41 19.41 -4.50
C PRO A 106 -17.59 20.18 -3.95
N ARG A 107 -17.66 21.49 -4.22
CA ARG A 107 -18.83 22.31 -3.82
C ARG A 107 -20.09 21.65 -4.39
N GLY A 108 -21.07 21.36 -3.53
CA GLY A 108 -22.33 20.73 -3.91
C GLY A 108 -22.34 19.21 -3.81
N PHE A 109 -21.23 18.56 -3.44
CA PHE A 109 -21.27 17.12 -3.16
C PHE A 109 -22.06 16.86 -1.87
N GLN A 110 -23.22 16.22 -2.02
CA GLN A 110 -23.98 15.67 -0.90
C GLN A 110 -23.69 14.18 -0.82
N ASN A 111 -23.23 13.72 0.35
CA ASN A 111 -23.00 12.30 0.56
C ASN A 111 -24.34 11.55 0.53
N PRO A 112 -24.60 10.66 -0.46
CA PRO A 112 -25.88 9.98 -0.58
C PRO A 112 -26.19 9.02 0.58
N PHE A 113 -25.21 8.73 1.43
CA PHE A 113 -25.35 7.85 2.59
C PHE A 113 -25.56 8.60 3.91
N GLN A 114 -25.52 9.91 3.92
CA GLN A 114 -25.91 10.73 5.08
C GLN A 114 -27.39 11.09 4.97
N ARG A 115 -28.23 10.29 5.63
CA ARG A 115 -29.64 10.58 5.91
C ARG A 115 -29.84 10.75 7.40
#